data_72d5a34c0b171bfbc5fb2e05e867bf04
#
_entry.id   72d5a34c0b171bfbc5fb2e05e867bf04
#
_cell.length_a   1.000
_cell.length_b   1.000
_cell.length_c   1.000
_cell.angle_alpha   90.00
_cell.angle_beta   90.00
_cell.angle_gamma   90.00
#
_symmetry.space_group_name_H-M   'P 1'
#
loop_
_entity.id
_entity.type
_entity.pdbx_description
1 polymer ?
#
loop_
_entity_poly.entity_id
_entity_poly.type
_entity_poly.pdbx_seq_one_letter_code
_entity_poly.pdbx_strand_id
1 'polypeptide(L)'
;SQQDKMRIGSSRYHIDGILGSKLGYTNTARYSYACLAEQNGVRLICVTMQSELSTDKYSDVRTLLDDAFATFTGYTELSGGSVTAQLPVAGGGSTLGTVTVADPGTKLLLADGLTAKDVEVSLELPEQYLLGDDPAVYAVYTIRGGTKQESTSVKVPAKISGMADLLAQSTGAQLASSGDVAPGRSAWMLAGI
;
A
#
# COMPACT_ATOMS: atom_id res chain seq x y z
N SER A 1 -13.18 -34.43 -5.95
CA SER A 1 -12.74 -33.16 -5.37
C SER A 1 -13.23 -33.09 -3.93
N GLN A 2 -12.35 -32.79 -2.97
CA GLN A 2 -12.81 -32.53 -1.60
C GLN A 2 -13.69 -31.27 -1.60
N GLN A 3 -14.95 -31.43 -1.25
CA GLN A 3 -15.84 -30.31 -1.04
C GLN A 3 -15.46 -29.56 0.23
N ASP A 4 -15.45 -28.24 0.15
CA ASP A 4 -15.20 -27.40 1.33
C ASP A 4 -16.43 -27.37 2.24
N LYS A 5 -16.33 -28.07 3.37
CA LYS A 5 -17.43 -28.20 4.33
C LYS A 5 -17.81 -26.88 5.02
N MET A 6 -16.93 -25.88 5.04
CA MET A 6 -17.24 -24.57 5.61
C MET A 6 -18.16 -23.74 4.74
N ARG A 7 -18.23 -24.04 3.44
CA ARG A 7 -19.10 -23.36 2.47
C ARG A 7 -20.44 -24.07 2.21
N ILE A 8 -20.63 -25.24 2.79
CA ILE A 8 -21.85 -26.03 2.64
C ILE A 8 -22.78 -25.72 3.78
N GLY A 9 -23.92 -25.06 3.54
CA GLY A 9 -24.86 -24.61 4.55
C GLY A 9 -25.41 -25.72 5.48
N SER A 10 -25.54 -26.96 4.99
CA SER A 10 -25.94 -28.11 5.80
C SER A 10 -24.82 -28.76 6.62
N SER A 11 -23.59 -28.29 6.47
CA SER A 11 -22.44 -28.82 7.19
C SER A 11 -22.37 -28.26 8.60
N ARG A 12 -22.08 -29.13 9.59
CA ARG A 12 -21.80 -28.69 10.98
C ARG A 12 -20.58 -27.74 11.08
N TYR A 13 -19.76 -27.67 10.04
CA TYR A 13 -18.59 -26.78 9.95
C TYR A 13 -18.87 -25.49 9.22
N HIS A 14 -20.10 -25.29 8.75
CA HIS A 14 -20.45 -24.08 7.99
C HIS A 14 -20.16 -22.80 8.77
N ILE A 15 -19.56 -21.83 8.09
CA ILE A 15 -19.35 -20.46 8.57
C ILE A 15 -19.89 -19.52 7.51
N ASP A 16 -20.82 -18.65 7.92
CA ASP A 16 -21.28 -17.57 7.06
C ASP A 16 -20.13 -16.60 6.75
N GLY A 17 -20.12 -16.05 5.54
CA GLY A 17 -19.11 -15.06 5.14
C GLY A 17 -17.82 -15.64 4.54
N ILE A 18 -17.67 -16.96 4.38
CA ILE A 18 -16.55 -17.52 3.61
C ILE A 18 -16.73 -17.22 2.12
N LEU A 19 -15.96 -16.25 1.60
CA LEU A 19 -16.02 -15.83 0.20
C LEU A 19 -15.26 -16.77 -0.74
N GLY A 20 -14.13 -17.31 -0.29
CA GLY A 20 -13.31 -18.22 -1.06
C GLY A 20 -12.40 -19.06 -0.18
N SER A 21 -12.00 -20.24 -0.67
CA SER A 21 -11.17 -21.14 0.10
C SER A 21 -10.35 -22.07 -0.78
N LYS A 22 -9.26 -22.60 -0.20
CA LYS A 22 -8.43 -23.64 -0.79
C LYS A 22 -8.06 -24.66 0.26
N LEU A 23 -8.34 -25.92 -0.04
CA LEU A 23 -7.91 -27.06 0.78
C LEU A 23 -6.61 -27.64 0.22
N GLY A 24 -5.75 -28.14 1.09
CA GLY A 24 -4.53 -28.85 0.74
C GLY A 24 -4.32 -30.07 1.61
N TYR A 25 -3.66 -31.08 1.04
CA TYR A 25 -3.18 -32.25 1.77
C TYR A 25 -1.96 -32.86 1.07
N THR A 26 -0.95 -33.16 1.83
CA THR A 26 0.13 -34.08 1.46
C THR A 26 0.51 -34.90 2.70
N ASN A 27 1.17 -36.04 2.51
CA ASN A 27 1.60 -36.87 3.62
C ASN A 27 2.57 -36.16 4.57
N THR A 28 3.38 -35.24 4.05
CA THR A 28 4.36 -34.46 4.83
C THR A 28 3.72 -33.21 5.45
N ALA A 29 2.95 -32.44 4.66
CA ALA A 29 2.36 -31.17 5.11
C ALA A 29 1.02 -31.34 5.85
N ARG A 30 0.48 -32.56 5.90
CA ARG A 30 -0.82 -32.86 6.52
C ARG A 30 -1.94 -32.04 5.87
N TYR A 31 -3.01 -31.78 6.61
CA TYR A 31 -4.14 -30.99 6.13
C TYR A 31 -3.86 -29.50 6.29
N SER A 32 -4.16 -28.74 5.26
CA SER A 32 -4.09 -27.28 5.27
C SER A 32 -5.38 -26.69 4.73
N TYR A 33 -5.67 -25.47 5.16
CA TYR A 33 -6.84 -24.70 4.73
C TYR A 33 -6.47 -23.23 4.68
N ALA A 34 -6.85 -22.56 3.61
CA ALA A 34 -6.76 -21.12 3.48
C ALA A 34 -8.12 -20.59 3.06
N CYS A 35 -8.59 -19.51 3.66
CA CYS A 35 -9.83 -18.87 3.25
C CYS A 35 -9.76 -17.36 3.35
N LEU A 36 -10.63 -16.71 2.54
CA LEU A 36 -11.02 -15.32 2.69
C LEU A 36 -12.41 -15.31 3.30
N ALA A 37 -12.56 -14.63 4.42
CA ALA A 37 -13.83 -14.46 5.12
C ALA A 37 -14.18 -12.97 5.25
N GLU A 38 -15.47 -12.66 5.23
CA GLU A 38 -15.99 -11.30 5.43
C GLU A 38 -17.13 -11.32 6.44
N GLN A 39 -17.06 -10.44 7.44
CA GLN A 39 -18.12 -10.20 8.38
C GLN A 39 -18.20 -8.70 8.71
N ASN A 40 -19.40 -8.11 8.68
CA ASN A 40 -19.62 -6.69 8.95
C ASN A 40 -18.71 -5.73 8.15
N GLY A 41 -18.37 -6.11 6.89
CA GLY A 41 -17.49 -5.33 6.03
C GLY A 41 -15.98 -5.51 6.30
N VAL A 42 -15.61 -6.26 7.34
CA VAL A 42 -14.22 -6.61 7.63
C VAL A 42 -13.84 -7.87 6.87
N ARG A 43 -12.72 -7.85 6.14
CA ARG A 43 -12.17 -8.97 5.40
C ARG A 43 -10.91 -9.51 6.05
N LEU A 44 -10.89 -10.81 6.30
CA LEU A 44 -9.77 -11.51 6.91
C LEU A 44 -9.34 -12.69 6.06
N ILE A 45 -8.03 -12.94 6.03
CA ILE A 45 -7.45 -14.17 5.47
C ILE A 45 -7.03 -15.05 6.63
N CYS A 46 -7.56 -16.27 6.67
CA CYS A 46 -7.17 -17.27 7.65
C CYS A 46 -6.45 -18.42 6.96
N VAL A 47 -5.32 -18.84 7.52
CA VAL A 47 -4.53 -19.98 7.03
C VAL A 47 -4.19 -20.91 8.19
N THR A 48 -4.57 -22.17 8.05
CA THR A 48 -4.14 -23.26 8.96
C THR A 48 -3.32 -24.27 8.19
N MET A 49 -2.29 -24.79 8.82
CA MET A 49 -1.36 -25.74 8.24
C MET A 49 -1.06 -26.87 9.23
N GLN A 50 -0.69 -28.04 8.71
CA GLN A 50 -0.28 -29.21 9.50
C GLN A 50 -1.33 -29.75 10.47
N SER A 51 -2.63 -29.54 10.20
CA SER A 51 -3.69 -30.19 11.00
C SER A 51 -3.61 -31.70 10.82
N GLU A 52 -3.62 -32.44 11.91
CA GLU A 52 -3.44 -33.91 11.87
C GLU A 52 -4.65 -34.61 11.25
N LEU A 53 -5.85 -34.20 11.64
CA LEU A 53 -7.08 -34.77 11.11
C LEU A 53 -7.72 -33.83 10.07
N SER A 54 -8.44 -34.43 9.13
CA SER A 54 -9.15 -33.68 8.08
C SER A 54 -10.25 -32.75 8.64
N THR A 55 -10.64 -32.92 9.88
CA THR A 55 -11.65 -32.13 10.59
C THR A 55 -11.07 -30.99 11.39
N ASP A 56 -9.84 -31.14 11.90
CA ASP A 56 -9.21 -30.18 12.82
C ASP A 56 -9.03 -28.81 12.15
N LYS A 57 -8.61 -28.80 10.87
CA LYS A 57 -8.52 -27.54 10.10
C LYS A 57 -9.80 -26.70 10.11
N TYR A 58 -10.98 -27.31 10.23
CA TYR A 58 -12.24 -26.58 10.25
C TYR A 58 -12.54 -26.01 11.65
N SER A 59 -12.23 -26.75 12.71
CA SER A 59 -12.36 -26.24 14.08
C SER A 59 -11.34 -25.14 14.36
N ASP A 60 -10.10 -25.31 13.90
CA ASP A 60 -9.04 -24.31 14.04
C ASP A 60 -9.40 -23.00 13.35
N VAL A 61 -9.85 -23.09 12.07
CA VAL A 61 -10.28 -21.90 11.31
C VAL A 61 -11.47 -21.21 11.97
N ARG A 62 -12.46 -21.96 12.49
CA ARG A 62 -13.58 -21.37 13.22
C ARG A 62 -13.10 -20.58 14.43
N THR A 63 -12.28 -21.19 15.28
CA THR A 63 -11.74 -20.53 16.47
C THR A 63 -10.97 -19.27 16.13
N LEU A 64 -10.10 -19.34 15.10
CA LEU A 64 -9.33 -18.17 14.65
C LEU A 64 -10.21 -17.05 14.09
N LEU A 65 -11.21 -17.37 13.27
CA LEU A 65 -12.10 -16.37 12.70
C LEU A 65 -13.03 -15.76 13.75
N ASP A 66 -13.58 -16.56 14.65
CA ASP A 66 -14.46 -16.07 15.73
C ASP A 66 -13.68 -15.09 16.63
N ASP A 67 -12.44 -15.42 17.03
CA ASP A 67 -11.56 -14.55 17.81
C ASP A 67 -11.16 -13.28 17.04
N ALA A 68 -10.78 -13.44 15.77
CA ALA A 68 -10.36 -12.33 14.94
C ALA A 68 -11.50 -11.33 14.64
N PHE A 69 -12.71 -11.81 14.32
CA PHE A 69 -13.87 -10.93 14.10
C PHE A 69 -14.41 -10.29 15.39
N ALA A 70 -14.16 -10.91 16.54
CA ALA A 70 -14.42 -10.27 17.83
C ALA A 70 -13.41 -9.15 18.14
N THR A 71 -12.15 -9.32 17.68
CA THR A 71 -11.07 -8.36 17.91
C THR A 71 -11.08 -7.21 16.88
N PHE A 72 -11.42 -7.49 15.64
CA PHE A 72 -11.37 -6.54 14.52
C PHE A 72 -12.78 -6.24 14.01
N THR A 73 -13.37 -5.18 14.53
CA THR A 73 -14.80 -4.88 14.29
C THR A 73 -15.04 -3.88 13.15
N GLY A 74 -14.02 -3.16 12.68
CA GLY A 74 -14.14 -2.20 11.60
C GLY A 74 -12.83 -1.54 11.19
N TYR A 75 -12.86 -0.83 10.06
CA TYR A 75 -11.73 -0.05 9.59
C TYR A 75 -11.75 1.36 10.17
N THR A 76 -10.57 1.82 10.63
CA THR A 76 -10.34 3.20 11.02
C THR A 76 -9.77 3.97 9.83
N GLU A 77 -10.41 5.09 9.48
CA GLU A 77 -9.95 5.98 8.41
C GLU A 77 -8.96 7.00 8.97
N LEU A 78 -7.78 7.07 8.35
CA LEU A 78 -6.75 8.06 8.64
C LEU A 78 -6.73 9.08 7.50
N SER A 79 -6.99 10.33 7.83
CA SER A 79 -6.93 11.42 6.85
C SER A 79 -5.49 11.64 6.39
N GLY A 80 -5.31 11.90 5.09
CA GLY A 80 -4.01 12.22 4.53
C GLY A 80 -3.54 13.64 4.88
N GLY A 81 -2.24 13.90 4.65
CA GLY A 81 -1.62 15.21 4.82
C GLY A 81 -1.23 15.55 6.26
N SER A 82 -1.30 14.60 7.18
CA SER A 82 -0.87 14.80 8.57
C SER A 82 0.65 14.95 8.67
N VAL A 83 1.40 14.34 7.75
CA VAL A 83 2.86 14.45 7.62
C VAL A 83 3.22 14.87 6.21
N THR A 84 4.08 15.89 6.09
CA THR A 84 4.58 16.39 4.81
C THR A 84 6.10 16.60 4.86
N ALA A 85 6.75 16.45 3.71
CA ALA A 85 8.17 16.72 3.56
C ALA A 85 8.46 17.32 2.18
N GLN A 86 9.59 18.03 2.06
CA GLN A 86 10.12 18.50 0.79
C GLN A 86 11.16 17.50 0.30
N LEU A 87 11.02 17.05 -0.95
CA LEU A 87 11.94 16.12 -1.59
C LEU A 87 12.65 16.83 -2.75
N PRO A 88 13.99 16.95 -2.70
CA PRO A 88 14.76 17.51 -3.81
C PRO A 88 14.60 16.68 -5.07
N VAL A 89 14.48 17.34 -6.21
CA VAL A 89 14.39 16.70 -7.53
C VAL A 89 15.64 17.07 -8.34
N ALA A 90 16.30 16.05 -8.86
CA ALA A 90 17.47 16.22 -9.73
C ALA A 90 17.22 15.62 -11.12
N GLY A 91 17.78 16.25 -12.14
CA GLY A 91 17.70 15.80 -13.52
C GLY A 91 18.83 16.42 -14.36
N GLY A 92 19.38 15.65 -15.31
CA GLY A 92 20.45 16.15 -16.16
C GLY A 92 21.74 16.59 -15.42
N GLY A 93 21.99 16.03 -14.22
CA GLY A 93 23.15 16.36 -13.39
C GLY A 93 22.98 17.64 -12.54
N SER A 94 21.79 18.22 -12.48
CA SER A 94 21.48 19.43 -11.69
C SER A 94 20.26 19.24 -10.83
N THR A 95 20.20 19.99 -9.72
CA THR A 95 18.97 20.10 -8.91
C THR A 95 17.99 21.00 -9.59
N LEU A 96 16.79 20.51 -9.87
CA LEU A 96 15.72 21.25 -10.54
C LEU A 96 14.85 22.05 -9.55
N GLY A 97 14.75 21.58 -8.31
CA GLY A 97 13.95 22.16 -7.25
C GLY A 97 13.46 21.13 -6.26
N THR A 98 12.32 21.38 -5.64
CA THR A 98 11.70 20.46 -4.66
C THR A 98 10.24 20.20 -4.97
N VAL A 99 9.78 19.02 -4.62
CA VAL A 99 8.36 18.64 -4.63
C VAL A 99 7.89 18.39 -3.20
N THR A 100 6.59 18.53 -2.97
CA THR A 100 5.99 18.20 -1.68
C THR A 100 5.54 16.76 -1.70
N VAL A 101 5.97 16.01 -0.70
CA VAL A 101 5.52 14.64 -0.42
C VAL A 101 4.64 14.66 0.82
N ALA A 102 3.51 13.98 0.75
CA ALA A 102 2.56 13.90 1.85
C ALA A 102 2.06 12.46 2.01
N ASP A 103 1.66 12.10 3.23
CA ASP A 103 0.92 10.87 3.44
C ASP A 103 -0.44 10.96 2.72
N PRO A 104 -0.85 9.89 2.01
CA PRO A 104 -2.11 9.89 1.24
C PRO A 104 -3.34 9.71 2.11
N GLY A 105 -3.17 9.32 3.39
CA GLY A 105 -4.21 8.73 4.20
C GLY A 105 -4.41 7.25 3.86
N THR A 106 -5.07 6.52 4.74
CA THR A 106 -5.36 5.10 4.53
C THR A 106 -6.48 4.63 5.45
N LYS A 107 -6.97 3.41 5.20
CA LYS A 107 -7.89 2.70 6.10
C LYS A 107 -7.14 1.54 6.73
N LEU A 108 -7.06 1.53 8.04
CA LEU A 108 -6.41 0.46 8.81
C LEU A 108 -7.44 -0.34 9.60
N LEU A 109 -7.23 -1.63 9.65
CA LEU A 109 -7.95 -2.51 10.54
C LEU A 109 -7.21 -2.52 11.88
N LEU A 110 -7.78 -1.84 12.87
CA LEU A 110 -7.21 -1.76 14.21
C LEU A 110 -7.91 -2.75 15.14
N ALA A 111 -7.15 -3.32 16.08
CA ALA A 111 -7.73 -4.14 17.13
C ALA A 111 -8.63 -3.30 18.04
N ASP A 112 -9.62 -3.94 18.66
CA ASP A 112 -10.56 -3.27 19.56
C ASP A 112 -9.84 -2.49 20.66
N GLY A 113 -10.34 -1.29 20.93
CA GLY A 113 -9.73 -0.33 21.88
C GLY A 113 -8.61 0.54 21.26
N LEU A 114 -8.11 0.27 20.06
CA LEU A 114 -7.16 1.15 19.35
C LEU A 114 -7.90 2.16 18.47
N THR A 115 -7.30 3.32 18.33
CA THR A 115 -7.84 4.46 17.58
C THR A 115 -6.79 5.05 16.63
N ALA A 116 -7.15 6.02 15.83
CA ALA A 116 -6.21 6.78 15.00
C ALA A 116 -5.06 7.42 15.79
N LYS A 117 -5.23 7.68 17.09
CA LYS A 117 -4.18 8.26 17.96
C LYS A 117 -3.06 7.27 18.28
N ASP A 118 -3.33 5.98 18.13
CA ASP A 118 -2.37 4.91 18.39
C ASP A 118 -1.55 4.57 17.14
N VAL A 119 -1.77 5.33 16.04
CA VAL A 119 -1.06 5.18 14.78
C VAL A 119 -0.10 6.35 14.58
N GLU A 120 1.19 6.05 14.53
CA GLU A 120 2.22 7.00 14.12
C GLU A 120 2.40 6.96 12.61
N VAL A 121 2.49 8.15 12.00
CA VAL A 121 2.71 8.29 10.56
C VAL A 121 4.10 8.89 10.32
N SER A 122 4.86 8.31 9.42
CA SER A 122 6.15 8.83 8.96
C SER A 122 6.29 8.70 7.44
N LEU A 123 7.22 9.44 6.85
CA LEU A 123 7.55 9.33 5.43
C LEU A 123 8.91 8.64 5.28
N GLU A 124 8.97 7.65 4.40
CA GLU A 124 10.19 7.00 3.96
C GLU A 124 10.53 7.54 2.57
N LEU A 125 11.60 8.33 2.49
CA LEU A 125 11.98 9.09 1.30
C LEU A 125 13.43 8.79 0.94
N PRO A 126 13.79 8.78 -0.37
CA PRO A 126 15.19 8.85 -0.79
C PRO A 126 15.77 10.24 -0.47
N GLU A 127 17.09 10.38 -0.51
CA GLU A 127 17.73 11.69 -0.34
C GLU A 127 17.32 12.68 -1.42
N GLN A 128 17.10 12.21 -2.65
CA GLN A 128 16.62 13.01 -3.78
C GLN A 128 15.82 12.13 -4.75
N TYR A 129 14.92 12.76 -5.49
CA TYR A 129 14.18 12.16 -6.60
C TYR A 129 14.98 12.36 -7.89
N LEU A 130 15.29 11.30 -8.62
CA LEU A 130 15.90 11.39 -9.95
C LEU A 130 14.80 11.34 -11.01
N LEU A 131 14.75 12.34 -11.89
CA LEU A 131 13.80 12.37 -13.01
C LEU A 131 14.04 11.16 -13.93
N GLY A 132 12.98 10.39 -14.15
CA GLY A 132 13.02 9.17 -14.96
C GLY A 132 13.05 7.89 -14.14
N ASP A 133 13.30 7.97 -12.84
CA ASP A 133 13.21 6.84 -11.93
C ASP A 133 11.79 6.73 -11.33
N ASP A 134 11.41 5.52 -10.92
CA ASP A 134 10.22 5.30 -10.10
C ASP A 134 10.63 5.38 -8.63
N PRO A 135 10.35 6.50 -7.92
CA PRO A 135 10.85 6.67 -6.57
C PRO A 135 10.07 5.79 -5.59
N ALA A 136 10.78 5.06 -4.78
CA ALA A 136 10.24 4.39 -3.61
C ALA A 136 9.93 5.43 -2.52
N VAL A 137 8.77 6.07 -2.61
CA VAL A 137 8.29 7.11 -1.69
C VAL A 137 7.07 6.56 -0.96
N TYR A 138 7.19 6.34 0.34
CA TYR A 138 6.12 5.69 1.11
C TYR A 138 5.74 6.51 2.34
N ALA A 139 4.45 6.50 2.66
CA ALA A 139 3.96 6.77 3.99
C ALA A 139 3.95 5.46 4.79
N VAL A 140 4.52 5.48 5.97
CA VAL A 140 4.61 4.34 6.89
C VAL A 140 3.71 4.62 8.08
N TYR A 141 2.69 3.80 8.24
CA TYR A 141 1.74 3.86 9.35
C TYR A 141 2.12 2.79 10.36
N THR A 142 2.62 3.19 11.50
CA THR A 142 3.04 2.28 12.57
C THR A 142 2.00 2.27 13.68
N ILE A 143 1.37 1.12 13.90
CA ILE A 143 0.38 0.91 14.96
C ILE A 143 1.15 0.64 16.25
N ARG A 144 0.93 1.48 17.27
CA ARG A 144 1.50 1.33 18.61
C ARG A 144 0.40 0.91 19.58
N GLY A 145 0.61 -0.16 20.26
CA GLY A 145 -0.33 -0.65 21.27
C GLY A 145 -0.88 -2.03 20.94
N GLY A 146 -1.38 -2.67 21.95
CA GLY A 146 -1.82 -4.06 21.97
C GLY A 146 -1.14 -4.80 23.11
N THR A 147 -1.66 -5.98 23.45
CA THR A 147 -1.15 -6.83 24.54
C THR A 147 0.24 -7.42 24.26
N LYS A 148 0.74 -7.30 23.02
CA LYS A 148 2.09 -7.68 22.62
C LYS A 148 2.84 -6.42 22.19
N GLN A 149 4.05 -6.28 22.68
CA GLN A 149 4.97 -5.15 22.46
C GLN A 149 5.49 -5.06 21.00
N GLU A 150 4.76 -5.64 20.05
CA GLU A 150 5.13 -5.68 18.64
C GLU A 150 4.38 -4.57 17.89
N SER A 151 5.14 -3.64 17.34
CA SER A 151 4.61 -2.66 16.40
C SER A 151 4.40 -3.30 15.04
N THR A 152 3.23 -3.08 14.45
CA THR A 152 2.94 -3.47 13.06
C THR A 152 2.95 -2.22 12.18
N SER A 153 3.64 -2.29 11.05
CA SER A 153 3.70 -1.17 10.11
C SER A 153 3.08 -1.54 8.76
N VAL A 154 2.36 -0.58 8.19
CA VAL A 154 1.78 -0.65 6.85
C VAL A 154 2.42 0.45 6.00
N LYS A 155 2.96 0.08 4.82
CA LYS A 155 3.52 1.03 3.85
C LYS A 155 2.51 1.29 2.73
N VAL A 156 2.27 2.56 2.45
CA VAL A 156 1.39 3.02 1.36
C VAL A 156 2.18 3.99 0.49
N PRO A 157 2.11 3.91 -0.85
CA PRO A 157 2.78 4.89 -1.71
C PRO A 157 2.36 6.31 -1.33
N ALA A 158 3.34 7.19 -1.08
CA ALA A 158 3.08 8.56 -0.68
C ALA A 158 2.60 9.41 -1.87
N LYS A 159 1.90 10.51 -1.57
CA LYS A 159 1.42 11.46 -2.58
C LYS A 159 2.49 12.50 -2.87
N ILE A 160 2.91 12.62 -4.13
CA ILE A 160 3.83 13.66 -4.61
C ILE A 160 3.01 14.75 -5.30
N SER A 161 3.28 16.02 -4.99
CA SER A 161 2.65 17.19 -5.60
C SER A 161 3.69 18.26 -5.95
N GLY A 162 3.37 19.09 -6.95
CA GLY A 162 4.24 20.16 -7.45
C GLY A 162 5.21 19.73 -8.57
N MET A 163 5.21 18.47 -8.99
CA MET A 163 6.12 17.98 -10.04
C MET A 163 5.84 18.67 -11.39
N ALA A 164 4.58 18.84 -11.76
CA ALA A 164 4.22 19.49 -13.02
C ALA A 164 4.67 20.96 -13.08
N ASP A 165 4.51 21.69 -11.97
CA ASP A 165 4.93 23.08 -11.85
C ASP A 165 6.46 23.19 -11.90
N LEU A 166 7.16 22.29 -11.23
CA LEU A 166 8.62 22.23 -11.24
C LEU A 166 9.16 21.99 -12.65
N LEU A 167 8.59 21.04 -13.38
CA LEU A 167 8.97 20.73 -14.76
C LEU A 167 8.68 21.90 -15.71
N ALA A 168 7.55 22.58 -15.56
CA ALA A 168 7.22 23.75 -16.35
C ALA A 168 8.23 24.90 -16.13
N GLN A 169 8.61 25.15 -14.88
CA GLN A 169 9.62 26.15 -14.52
C GLN A 169 11.01 25.81 -15.08
N SER A 170 11.44 24.54 -14.96
CA SER A 170 12.75 24.10 -15.48
C SER A 170 12.82 24.18 -17.01
N THR A 171 11.74 23.84 -17.71
CA THR A 171 11.66 23.95 -19.18
C THR A 171 11.62 25.42 -19.62
N GLY A 172 10.88 26.27 -18.92
CA GLY A 172 10.83 27.71 -19.16
C GLY A 172 12.19 28.39 -18.94
N ALA A 173 12.91 27.99 -17.89
CA ALA A 173 14.27 28.48 -17.63
C ALA A 173 15.27 28.05 -18.72
N GLN A 174 15.17 26.84 -19.25
CA GLN A 174 16.01 26.38 -20.37
C GLN A 174 15.71 27.15 -21.68
N LEU A 175 14.45 27.44 -21.97
CA LEU A 175 14.08 28.25 -23.13
C LEU A 175 14.55 29.68 -22.98
N ALA A 176 14.51 30.27 -21.80
CA ALA A 176 15.01 31.62 -21.53
C ALA A 176 16.55 31.67 -21.61
N SER A 177 17.27 30.65 -21.17
CA SER A 177 18.73 30.56 -21.25
C SER A 177 19.25 30.24 -22.66
N SER A 178 18.43 29.64 -23.54
CA SER A 178 18.77 29.40 -24.94
C SER A 178 18.42 30.57 -25.86
N GLY A 179 17.76 31.62 -25.35
CA GLY A 179 17.32 32.79 -26.08
C GLY A 179 18.39 33.88 -26.32
N ASP A 180 19.60 33.73 -25.76
CA ASP A 180 20.68 34.69 -25.91
C ASP A 180 21.78 34.19 -26.86
N VAL A 181 21.37 33.75 -28.07
CA VAL A 181 22.27 33.68 -29.23
C VAL A 181 21.93 34.84 -30.14
N ALA A 182 22.81 35.83 -30.11
CA ALA A 182 22.75 36.98 -30.99
C ALA A 182 22.52 36.57 -32.45
N PRO A 183 21.69 37.31 -33.26
CA PRO A 183 21.48 36.96 -34.63
C PRO A 183 22.72 37.28 -35.46
N GLY A 184 23.54 36.25 -35.65
CA GLY A 184 24.59 36.26 -36.68
C GLY A 184 23.93 36.29 -38.07
N ARG A 185 24.09 37.39 -38.76
CA ARG A 185 23.74 37.64 -40.17
C ARG A 185 24.18 36.47 -41.05
N SER A 186 23.29 35.90 -41.79
CA SER A 186 23.54 35.43 -43.17
C SER A 186 22.22 35.21 -43.89
N ALA A 187 21.82 36.31 -44.63
CA ALA A 187 20.86 36.19 -45.68
C ALA A 187 21.51 35.43 -46.86
N TRP A 188 20.87 34.34 -47.28
CA TRP A 188 21.09 33.79 -48.61
C TRP A 188 19.75 33.71 -49.32
N MET A 189 19.56 34.70 -50.21
CA MET A 189 18.59 34.65 -51.29
C MET A 189 18.99 33.56 -52.27
N LEU A 190 18.09 32.68 -52.64
CA LEU A 190 18.12 31.98 -53.90
C LEU A 190 16.74 32.07 -54.55
N ALA A 191 16.71 32.95 -55.55
CA ALA A 191 15.65 33.05 -56.55
C ALA A 191 15.98 32.10 -57.72
N GLY A 192 14.93 31.64 -58.39
CA GLY A 192 14.91 31.17 -59.77
C GLY A 192 15.11 29.66 -59.94
N ILE A 193 14.30 28.92 -60.56
CA ILE A 193 13.56 28.90 -61.84
C ILE A 193 12.43 27.90 -61.68
#